data_bd4c2d95646fea86aa62077a927d82e0
#
_entry.id   bd4c2d95646fea86aa62077a927d82e0
#
_cell.length_a   1.000
_cell.length_b   1.000
_cell.length_c   1.000
_cell.angle_alpha   90.00
_cell.angle_beta   90.00
_cell.angle_gamma   90.00
#
_symmetry.space_group_name_H-M   'P 1'
#
loop_
_entity.id
_entity.type
_entity.pdbx_description
1 polymer ?
#
loop_
_entity_poly.entity_id
_entity_poly.type
_entity_poly.pdbx_seq_one_letter_code
_entity_poly.pdbx_strand_id
1 'polypeptide(L)'
;MVEDCAHVLHCQEANRVDCMMKSIDRLEKWLREQNTEPRLKTALIKYAKGRGGLSMRTAACGLGSMFGRLAASQDQIGWRRFMEGMISKEVVEIQQAHFNLWRIKKSATSWAQDLVIKLLEITHGQWIYRSVQVHDEVQGEEATKRKEKLRDEIAAQMDLGMEDLEEEDQYLMELVLKMNSLEESTGESQEY
;
A
#
# COMPACT_ATOMS: atom_id res chain seq x y z
N MET A 1 -4.21 10.29 16.26
CA MET A 1 -3.03 9.38 16.32
C MET A 1 -2.10 9.83 15.19
N VAL A 2 -0.86 10.23 15.49
CA VAL A 2 0.10 10.59 14.43
C VAL A 2 0.55 9.29 13.76
N GLU A 3 0.14 9.07 12.53
CA GLU A 3 0.58 7.93 11.74
C GLU A 3 2.00 8.16 11.25
N ASP A 4 2.91 7.29 11.61
CA ASP A 4 4.28 7.30 11.11
C ASP A 4 4.49 6.25 10.00
N CYS A 5 5.61 6.33 9.29
CA CYS A 5 5.96 5.38 8.23
C CYS A 5 6.02 3.92 8.72
N ALA A 6 6.26 3.69 10.03
CA ALA A 6 6.29 2.36 10.62
C ALA A 6 4.89 1.74 10.63
N HIS A 7 3.85 2.51 11.00
CA HIS A 7 2.48 2.04 10.99
C HIS A 7 2.04 1.59 9.61
N VAL A 8 2.40 2.33 8.56
CA VAL A 8 2.04 2.00 7.17
C VAL A 8 2.53 0.61 6.76
N LEU A 9 3.77 0.25 7.13
CA LEU A 9 4.36 -1.06 6.80
C LEU A 9 3.84 -2.20 7.66
N HIS A 10 3.40 -1.94 8.90
CA HIS A 10 2.91 -2.94 9.86
C HIS A 10 1.39 -3.11 9.85
N CYS A 11 0.65 -2.27 9.12
CA CYS A 11 -0.82 -2.30 9.09
C CYS A 11 -1.34 -3.68 8.68
N GLN A 12 -2.29 -4.22 9.46
CA GLN A 12 -2.88 -5.55 9.28
C GLN A 12 -4.14 -5.55 8.41
N GLU A 13 -4.49 -4.40 7.83
CA GLU A 13 -5.61 -4.30 6.91
C GLU A 13 -5.40 -5.25 5.72
N ALA A 14 -6.42 -6.07 5.40
CA ALA A 14 -6.29 -7.21 4.48
C ALA A 14 -5.82 -6.80 3.08
N ASN A 15 -6.37 -5.73 2.52
CA ASN A 15 -6.02 -5.26 1.18
C ASN A 15 -4.59 -4.70 1.13
N ARG A 16 -4.12 -4.07 2.21
CA ARG A 16 -2.73 -3.59 2.34
C ARG A 16 -1.74 -4.74 2.44
N VAL A 17 -2.10 -5.77 3.21
CA VAL A 17 -1.31 -7.00 3.30
C VAL A 17 -1.19 -7.64 1.92
N ASP A 18 -2.29 -7.79 1.20
CA ASP A 18 -2.31 -8.37 -0.16
C ASP A 18 -1.47 -7.53 -1.15
N CYS A 19 -1.63 -6.20 -1.14
CA CYS A 19 -0.83 -5.29 -1.96
C CYS A 19 0.67 -5.44 -1.67
N MET A 20 1.06 -5.54 -0.39
CA MET A 20 2.45 -5.76 0.01
C MET A 20 2.96 -7.12 -0.45
N MET A 21 2.20 -8.19 -0.26
CA MET A 21 2.59 -9.54 -0.68
C MET A 21 2.79 -9.62 -2.19
N LYS A 22 1.89 -9.05 -2.99
CA LYS A 22 2.04 -8.95 -4.46
C LYS A 22 3.30 -8.18 -4.86
N SER A 23 3.67 -7.14 -4.10
CA SER A 23 4.90 -6.38 -4.36
C SER A 23 6.15 -7.18 -4.00
N ILE A 24 6.12 -7.96 -2.92
CA ILE A 24 7.22 -8.86 -2.53
C ILE A 24 7.35 -10.02 -3.54
N ASP A 25 6.26 -10.54 -4.09
CA ASP A 25 6.33 -11.58 -5.13
C ASP A 25 6.95 -11.04 -6.43
N ARG A 26 6.71 -9.76 -6.78
CA ARG A 26 7.43 -9.08 -7.87
C ARG A 26 8.92 -8.93 -7.57
N LEU A 27 9.30 -8.60 -6.32
CA LEU A 27 10.69 -8.60 -5.90
C LEU A 27 11.32 -9.98 -6.02
N GLU A 28 10.62 -11.04 -5.61
CA GLU A 28 11.12 -12.41 -5.73
C GLU A 28 11.38 -12.81 -7.19
N LYS A 29 10.49 -12.45 -8.10
CA LYS A 29 10.66 -12.64 -9.55
C LYS A 29 11.89 -11.90 -10.05
N TRP A 30 12.04 -10.63 -9.70
CA TRP A 30 13.21 -9.82 -10.09
C TRP A 30 14.53 -10.41 -9.55
N LEU A 31 14.60 -10.82 -8.29
CA LEU A 31 15.77 -11.45 -7.69
C LEU A 31 16.19 -12.72 -8.47
N ARG A 32 15.24 -13.50 -8.95
CA ARG A 32 15.47 -14.69 -9.79
C ARG A 32 16.07 -14.30 -11.14
N GLU A 33 15.50 -13.30 -11.80
CA GLU A 33 15.96 -12.79 -13.09
C GLU A 33 17.36 -12.16 -13.02
N GLN A 34 17.73 -11.61 -11.86
CA GLN A 34 19.06 -11.02 -11.63
C GLN A 34 20.12 -12.04 -11.22
N ASN A 35 19.84 -13.35 -11.29
CA ASN A 35 20.76 -14.39 -10.85
C ASN A 35 21.24 -14.19 -9.39
N THR A 36 20.32 -13.86 -8.50
CA THR A 36 20.62 -13.73 -7.08
C THR A 36 20.97 -15.10 -6.49
N GLU A 37 21.94 -15.15 -5.59
CA GLU A 37 22.31 -16.39 -4.87
C GLU A 37 21.05 -17.00 -4.26
N PRO A 38 20.75 -18.30 -4.54
CA PRO A 38 19.42 -18.88 -4.21
C PRO A 38 19.07 -18.82 -2.73
N ARG A 39 20.03 -19.08 -1.83
CA ARG A 39 19.80 -19.03 -0.37
C ARG A 39 19.65 -17.59 0.12
N LEU A 40 20.43 -16.65 -0.46
CA LEU A 40 20.30 -15.23 -0.18
C LEU A 40 18.90 -14.74 -0.58
N LYS A 41 18.44 -15.07 -1.78
CA LYS A 41 17.08 -14.79 -2.23
C LYS A 41 16.04 -15.31 -1.22
N THR A 42 16.18 -16.57 -0.80
CA THR A 42 15.25 -17.19 0.16
C THR A 42 15.23 -16.42 1.49
N ALA A 43 16.40 -16.05 2.03
CA ALA A 43 16.51 -15.28 3.27
C ALA A 43 15.85 -13.90 3.14
N LEU A 44 16.16 -13.15 2.07
CA LEU A 44 15.63 -11.81 1.84
C LEU A 44 14.10 -11.80 1.70
N ILE A 45 13.56 -12.72 0.91
CA ILE A 45 12.11 -12.82 0.70
C ILE A 45 11.39 -13.26 1.98
N LYS A 46 11.91 -14.24 2.70
CA LYS A 46 11.36 -14.68 3.98
C LYS A 46 11.38 -13.55 5.02
N TYR A 47 12.46 -12.77 5.06
CA TYR A 47 12.59 -11.62 5.93
C TYR A 47 11.59 -10.51 5.57
N ALA A 48 11.48 -10.16 4.29
CA ALA A 48 10.51 -9.18 3.82
C ALA A 48 9.06 -9.60 4.15
N LYS A 49 8.67 -10.86 3.83
CA LYS A 49 7.34 -11.41 4.13
C LYS A 49 7.04 -11.49 5.63
N GLY A 50 8.04 -11.55 6.48
CA GLY A 50 7.90 -11.58 7.94
C GLY A 50 7.37 -10.28 8.55
N ARG A 51 7.34 -9.17 7.81
CA ARG A 51 6.74 -7.88 8.21
C ARG A 51 7.13 -7.43 9.61
N GLY A 52 8.42 -7.58 9.95
CA GLY A 52 8.97 -7.21 11.24
C GLY A 52 8.75 -8.22 12.37
N GLY A 53 7.89 -9.21 12.19
CA GLY A 53 7.67 -10.30 13.15
C GLY A 53 8.73 -11.40 13.08
N LEU A 54 9.71 -11.32 12.14
CA LEU A 54 10.73 -12.32 11.92
C LEU A 54 12.10 -11.66 11.88
N SER A 55 13.09 -12.21 12.64
CA SER A 55 14.47 -11.77 12.54
C SER A 55 15.15 -12.31 11.28
N MET A 56 16.21 -11.65 10.79
CA MET A 56 17.03 -12.18 9.69
C MET A 56 17.68 -13.51 10.09
N ARG A 57 18.04 -13.66 11.36
CA ARG A 57 18.55 -14.95 11.90
C ARG A 57 17.56 -16.08 11.68
N THR A 58 16.28 -15.84 11.96
CA THR A 58 15.22 -16.84 11.73
C THR A 58 14.95 -17.05 10.24
N ALA A 59 15.00 -16.00 9.45
CA ALA A 59 14.83 -16.08 7.99
C ALA A 59 15.95 -16.88 7.32
N ALA A 60 17.19 -16.72 7.79
CA ALA A 60 18.40 -17.38 7.30
C ALA A 60 18.71 -18.73 7.98
N CYS A 61 17.84 -19.21 8.87
CA CYS A 61 18.04 -20.48 9.57
C CYS A 61 18.15 -21.64 8.57
N GLY A 62 19.16 -22.50 8.75
CA GLY A 62 19.41 -23.66 7.87
C GLY A 62 20.11 -23.35 6.54
N LEU A 63 20.44 -22.09 6.23
CA LEU A 63 21.06 -21.73 4.94
C LEU A 63 22.59 -21.85 4.93
N GLY A 64 23.22 -22.15 6.07
CA GLY A 64 24.66 -22.36 6.21
C GLY A 64 25.36 -21.24 7.00
N SER A 65 26.59 -21.56 7.45
CA SER A 65 27.34 -20.70 8.39
C SER A 65 27.69 -19.32 7.86
N MET A 66 27.86 -19.17 6.55
CA MET A 66 28.16 -17.87 5.91
C MET A 66 27.02 -16.86 6.12
N PHE A 67 25.79 -17.32 6.36
CA PHE A 67 24.64 -16.45 6.64
C PHE A 67 24.58 -15.95 8.07
N GLY A 68 25.40 -16.48 9.00
CA GLY A 68 25.42 -16.06 10.39
C GLY A 68 25.83 -14.59 10.56
N ARG A 69 26.86 -14.12 9.83
CA ARG A 69 27.29 -12.71 9.85
C ARG A 69 26.24 -11.80 9.23
N LEU A 70 25.70 -12.18 8.06
CA LEU A 70 24.60 -11.46 7.43
C LEU A 70 23.42 -11.30 8.40
N ALA A 71 23.01 -12.37 9.08
CA ALA A 71 21.90 -12.35 10.00
C ALA A 71 22.16 -11.39 11.18
N ALA A 72 23.36 -11.44 11.78
CA ALA A 72 23.73 -10.57 12.89
C ALA A 72 23.74 -9.09 12.49
N SER A 73 24.37 -8.75 11.34
CA SER A 73 24.46 -7.37 10.86
C SER A 73 23.08 -6.83 10.44
N GLN A 74 22.28 -7.64 9.75
CA GLN A 74 20.96 -7.19 9.29
C GLN A 74 19.95 -7.07 10.43
N ASP A 75 20.05 -7.92 11.47
CA ASP A 75 19.20 -7.80 12.66
C ASP A 75 19.52 -6.53 13.46
N GLN A 76 20.79 -6.05 13.46
CA GLN A 76 21.16 -4.75 14.05
C GLN A 76 20.54 -3.56 13.27
N ILE A 77 20.48 -3.67 11.95
CA ILE A 77 19.81 -2.67 11.10
C ILE A 77 18.30 -2.70 11.36
N GLY A 78 17.72 -3.88 11.44
CA GLY A 78 16.30 -4.12 11.67
C GLY A 78 15.47 -4.13 10.39
N TRP A 79 14.30 -4.77 10.50
CA TRP A 79 13.40 -5.01 9.35
C TRP A 79 12.87 -3.71 8.72
N ARG A 80 12.48 -2.74 9.54
CA ARG A 80 11.98 -1.45 9.05
C ARG A 80 13.00 -0.77 8.15
N ARG A 81 14.24 -0.65 8.64
CA ARG A 81 15.31 -0.01 7.89
C ARG A 81 15.72 -0.80 6.65
N PHE A 82 15.60 -2.14 6.71
CA PHE A 82 15.76 -2.98 5.53
C PHE A 82 14.74 -2.60 4.44
N MET A 83 13.47 -2.44 4.78
CA MET A 83 12.44 -1.99 3.83
C MET A 83 12.67 -0.55 3.36
N GLU A 84 13.35 0.28 4.14
CA GLU A 84 13.84 1.62 3.76
C GLU A 84 15.15 1.58 2.92
N GLY A 85 15.58 0.41 2.48
CA GLY A 85 16.74 0.22 1.62
C GLY A 85 18.08 0.06 2.34
N MET A 86 18.10 -0.02 3.67
CA MET A 86 19.32 -0.25 4.44
C MET A 86 19.66 -1.75 4.51
N ILE A 87 20.53 -2.18 3.62
CA ILE A 87 21.02 -3.56 3.56
C ILE A 87 22.43 -3.68 4.14
N SER A 88 22.72 -4.80 4.79
CA SER A 88 24.06 -5.04 5.31
C SER A 88 25.07 -5.33 4.20
N LYS A 89 26.34 -5.01 4.42
CA LYS A 89 27.39 -5.27 3.43
C LYS A 89 27.56 -6.75 3.09
N GLU A 90 27.22 -7.63 4.02
CA GLU A 90 27.30 -9.08 3.83
C GLU A 90 26.34 -9.57 2.74
N VAL A 91 25.24 -8.87 2.50
CA VAL A 91 24.33 -9.12 1.36
C VAL A 91 25.10 -8.97 0.04
N VAL A 92 25.87 -7.90 -0.08
CA VAL A 92 26.69 -7.59 -1.28
C VAL A 92 27.83 -8.58 -1.42
N GLU A 93 28.51 -8.91 -0.31
CA GLU A 93 29.64 -9.86 -0.29
C GLU A 93 29.21 -11.26 -0.76
N ILE A 94 28.08 -11.75 -0.25
CA ILE A 94 27.52 -13.06 -0.63
C ILE A 94 27.15 -13.06 -2.12
N GLN A 95 26.50 -12.00 -2.59
CA GLN A 95 26.13 -11.89 -4.00
C GLN A 95 27.37 -11.79 -4.92
N GLN A 96 28.40 -11.06 -4.50
CA GLN A 96 29.66 -10.98 -5.29
C GLN A 96 30.36 -12.32 -5.36
N ALA A 97 30.43 -13.06 -4.25
CA ALA A 97 30.99 -14.41 -4.24
C ALA A 97 30.22 -15.36 -5.20
N HIS A 98 28.90 -15.23 -5.25
CA HIS A 98 28.08 -15.99 -6.19
C HIS A 98 28.38 -15.62 -7.65
N PHE A 99 28.44 -14.31 -7.96
CA PHE A 99 28.77 -13.87 -9.31
C PHE A 99 30.16 -14.34 -9.77
N ASN A 100 31.15 -14.28 -8.87
CA ASN A 100 32.51 -14.76 -9.15
C ASN A 100 32.52 -16.28 -9.40
N LEU A 101 31.81 -17.06 -8.60
CA LEU A 101 31.73 -18.52 -8.73
C LEU A 101 31.15 -18.93 -10.09
N TRP A 102 30.12 -18.25 -10.54
CA TRP A 102 29.42 -18.53 -11.79
C TRP A 102 29.94 -17.73 -12.99
N ARG A 103 31.05 -16.97 -12.80
CA ARG A 103 31.64 -16.13 -13.83
C ARG A 103 30.68 -15.14 -14.47
N ILE A 104 29.72 -14.65 -13.67
CA ILE A 104 28.73 -13.65 -14.11
C ILE A 104 29.42 -12.27 -14.11
N LYS A 105 29.46 -11.62 -15.24
CA LYS A 105 30.04 -10.29 -15.40
C LYS A 105 29.12 -9.17 -14.94
N LYS A 106 28.67 -9.25 -13.67
CA LYS A 106 27.84 -8.21 -13.02
C LYS A 106 28.52 -7.76 -11.74
N SER A 107 28.35 -6.48 -11.40
CA SER A 107 28.76 -5.94 -10.11
C SER A 107 27.68 -6.22 -9.06
N ALA A 108 28.06 -6.82 -7.95
CA ALA A 108 27.13 -6.99 -6.83
C ALA A 108 26.73 -5.63 -6.18
N THR A 109 27.60 -4.60 -6.33
CA THR A 109 27.26 -3.23 -5.90
C THR A 109 26.12 -2.66 -6.74
N SER A 110 26.16 -2.79 -8.06
CA SER A 110 25.07 -2.35 -8.94
C SER A 110 23.78 -3.16 -8.65
N TRP A 111 23.91 -4.47 -8.51
CA TRP A 111 22.78 -5.32 -8.10
C TRP A 111 22.17 -4.88 -6.75
N ALA A 112 23.00 -4.50 -5.80
CA ALA A 112 22.54 -4.02 -4.49
C ALA A 112 21.83 -2.67 -4.57
N GLN A 113 22.31 -1.75 -5.43
CA GLN A 113 21.63 -0.49 -5.71
C GLN A 113 20.21 -0.73 -6.28
N ASP A 114 20.10 -1.65 -7.25
CA ASP A 114 18.81 -2.03 -7.82
C ASP A 114 17.91 -2.69 -6.77
N LEU A 115 18.46 -3.54 -5.87
CA LEU A 115 17.72 -4.11 -4.76
C LEU A 115 17.16 -3.03 -3.82
N VAL A 116 17.97 -2.02 -3.48
CA VAL A 116 17.53 -0.89 -2.66
C VAL A 116 16.36 -0.16 -3.33
N ILE A 117 16.44 0.11 -4.62
CA ILE A 117 15.35 0.73 -5.38
C ILE A 117 14.08 -0.12 -5.28
N LYS A 118 14.19 -1.46 -5.44
CA LYS A 118 13.03 -2.36 -5.33
C LYS A 118 12.39 -2.37 -3.93
N LEU A 119 13.18 -2.29 -2.88
CA LEU A 119 12.66 -2.18 -1.51
C LEU A 119 11.93 -0.84 -1.29
N LEU A 120 12.52 0.26 -1.79
CA LEU A 120 11.89 1.58 -1.73
C LEU A 120 10.59 1.65 -2.55
N GLU A 121 10.53 1.01 -3.73
CA GLU A 121 9.30 0.90 -4.53
C GLU A 121 8.18 0.21 -3.74
N ILE A 122 8.48 -0.86 -2.97
CA ILE A 122 7.51 -1.55 -2.13
C ILE A 122 7.00 -0.61 -1.03
N THR A 123 7.92 0.04 -0.32
CA THR A 123 7.60 0.95 0.80
C THR A 123 6.79 2.16 0.31
N HIS A 124 7.21 2.76 -0.79
CA HIS A 124 6.49 3.88 -1.41
C HIS A 124 5.09 3.47 -1.91
N GLY A 125 4.98 2.28 -2.51
CA GLY A 125 3.69 1.73 -2.93
C GLY A 125 2.70 1.58 -1.77
N GLN A 126 3.16 1.15 -0.60
CA GLN A 126 2.32 1.07 0.61
C GLN A 126 1.86 2.45 1.08
N TRP A 127 2.74 3.45 0.98
CA TRP A 127 2.42 4.83 1.35
C TRP A 127 1.38 5.45 0.39
N ILE A 128 1.57 5.26 -0.93
CA ILE A 128 0.62 5.74 -1.95
C ILE A 128 -0.75 5.10 -1.72
N TYR A 129 -0.80 3.77 -1.56
CA TYR A 129 -2.05 3.04 -1.33
C TYR A 129 -2.83 3.63 -0.14
N ARG A 130 -2.13 3.88 0.97
CA ARG A 130 -2.73 4.53 2.14
C ARG A 130 -3.24 5.94 1.83
N SER A 131 -2.42 6.74 1.15
CA SER A 131 -2.79 8.12 0.83
C SER A 131 -4.04 8.20 -0.03
N VAL A 132 -4.17 7.30 -1.01
CA VAL A 132 -5.37 7.21 -1.85
C VAL A 132 -6.60 6.85 -1.01
N GLN A 133 -6.50 5.81 -0.14
CA GLN A 133 -7.62 5.41 0.72
C GLN A 133 -8.09 6.55 1.64
N VAL A 134 -7.17 7.20 2.33
CA VAL A 134 -7.52 8.31 3.23
C VAL A 134 -8.16 9.47 2.45
N HIS A 135 -7.64 9.76 1.26
CA HIS A 135 -8.18 10.83 0.42
C HIS A 135 -9.60 10.50 -0.07
N ASP A 136 -9.83 9.25 -0.47
CA ASP A 136 -11.16 8.80 -0.92
C ASP A 136 -12.16 8.78 0.23
N GLU A 137 -11.75 8.35 1.44
CA GLU A 137 -12.59 8.37 2.64
C GLU A 137 -12.98 9.81 3.01
N VAL A 138 -12.01 10.73 3.05
CA VAL A 138 -12.26 12.15 3.39
C VAL A 138 -13.16 12.82 2.34
N GLN A 139 -12.90 12.57 1.05
CA GLN A 139 -13.76 13.12 0.00
C GLN A 139 -15.16 12.52 0.02
N GLY A 140 -15.29 11.22 0.33
CA GLY A 140 -16.58 10.55 0.48
C GLY A 140 -17.39 11.14 1.65
N GLU A 141 -16.77 11.34 2.81
CA GLU A 141 -17.42 11.98 3.97
C GLU A 141 -17.82 13.43 3.71
N GLU A 142 -16.96 14.22 3.09
CA GLU A 142 -17.28 15.60 2.72
C GLU A 142 -18.41 15.68 1.70
N ALA A 143 -18.41 14.81 0.69
CA ALA A 143 -19.47 14.74 -0.29
C ALA A 143 -20.82 14.34 0.35
N THR A 144 -20.80 13.39 1.30
CA THR A 144 -21.99 12.99 2.06
C THR A 144 -22.51 14.14 2.91
N LYS A 145 -21.65 14.81 3.67
CA LYS A 145 -22.02 15.98 4.49
C LYS A 145 -22.58 17.13 3.65
N ARG A 146 -22.01 17.38 2.46
CA ARG A 146 -22.53 18.39 1.52
C ARG A 146 -23.91 18.02 1.00
N LYS A 147 -24.11 16.74 0.67
CA LYS A 147 -25.41 16.23 0.20
C LYS A 147 -26.48 16.32 1.28
N GLU A 148 -26.15 15.98 2.51
CA GLU A 148 -27.04 16.14 3.68
C GLU A 148 -27.40 17.60 3.90
N LYS A 149 -26.41 18.47 3.96
CA LYS A 149 -26.65 19.93 4.13
C LYS A 149 -27.52 20.50 3.01
N LEU A 150 -27.27 20.12 1.76
CA LEU A 150 -28.09 20.57 0.64
C LEU A 150 -29.54 20.03 0.72
N ARG A 151 -29.73 18.79 1.19
CA ARG A 151 -31.07 18.24 1.44
C ARG A 151 -31.80 19.04 2.51
N ASP A 152 -31.13 19.39 3.62
CA ASP A 152 -31.71 20.16 4.70
C ASP A 152 -32.06 21.58 4.23
N GLU A 153 -31.22 22.20 3.41
CA GLU A 153 -31.49 23.51 2.80
C GLU A 153 -32.70 23.44 1.86
N ILE A 154 -32.80 22.41 1.00
CA ILE A 154 -33.96 22.19 0.12
C ILE A 154 -35.23 21.95 0.95
N ALA A 155 -35.17 21.09 1.99
CA ALA A 155 -36.33 20.85 2.85
C ALA A 155 -36.82 22.12 3.56
N ALA A 156 -35.88 22.91 4.11
CA ALA A 156 -36.23 24.19 4.72
C ALA A 156 -36.87 25.17 3.72
N GLN A 157 -36.40 25.22 2.48
CA GLN A 157 -36.98 26.05 1.43
C GLN A 157 -38.37 25.56 1.01
N MET A 158 -38.56 24.25 0.97
CA MET A 158 -39.88 23.67 0.69
C MET A 158 -40.92 23.99 1.77
N ASP A 159 -40.52 24.02 3.06
CA ASP A 159 -41.38 24.40 4.17
C ASP A 159 -41.77 25.88 4.14
N LEU A 160 -40.93 26.76 3.57
CA LEU A 160 -41.24 28.18 3.37
C LEU A 160 -42.25 28.43 2.24
N GLY A 161 -42.52 27.41 1.41
CA GLY A 161 -43.45 27.49 0.29
C GLY A 161 -42.83 28.13 -0.96
N MET A 162 -43.56 28.01 -2.09
CA MET A 162 -43.08 28.53 -3.39
C MET A 162 -43.51 29.97 -3.63
N GLU A 163 -44.29 30.57 -2.72
CA GLU A 163 -44.91 31.88 -2.95
C GLU A 163 -43.93 33.07 -3.03
N ASP A 164 -42.75 32.89 -2.42
CA ASP A 164 -41.68 33.92 -2.36
C ASP A 164 -40.53 33.68 -3.34
N LEU A 165 -40.59 32.63 -4.18
CA LEU A 165 -39.57 32.31 -5.15
C LEU A 165 -39.84 33.02 -6.50
N GLU A 166 -38.79 33.49 -7.18
CA GLU A 166 -38.89 33.98 -8.56
C GLU A 166 -39.29 32.83 -9.50
N GLU A 167 -39.94 33.14 -10.61
CA GLU A 167 -40.50 32.15 -11.54
C GLU A 167 -39.46 31.13 -12.04
N GLU A 168 -38.18 31.55 -12.18
CA GLU A 168 -37.07 30.69 -12.59
C GLU A 168 -36.72 29.66 -11.50
N ASP A 169 -36.78 30.06 -10.24
CA ASP A 169 -36.50 29.20 -9.07
C ASP A 169 -37.64 28.25 -8.77
N GLN A 170 -38.88 28.65 -9.02
CA GLN A 170 -40.08 27.78 -8.95
C GLN A 170 -39.96 26.59 -9.90
N TYR A 171 -39.52 26.84 -11.15
CA TYR A 171 -39.30 25.80 -12.15
C TYR A 171 -38.21 24.79 -11.71
N LEU A 172 -37.13 25.26 -11.12
CA LEU A 172 -36.07 24.41 -10.59
C LEU A 172 -36.56 23.53 -9.43
N MET A 173 -37.39 24.07 -8.53
CA MET A 173 -38.01 23.32 -7.43
C MET A 173 -38.94 22.24 -7.94
N GLU A 174 -39.77 22.51 -8.97
CA GLU A 174 -40.62 21.48 -9.60
C GLU A 174 -39.79 20.36 -10.24
N LEU A 175 -38.65 20.67 -10.85
CA LEU A 175 -37.74 19.69 -11.42
C LEU A 175 -37.12 18.78 -10.35
N VAL A 176 -36.71 19.34 -9.20
CA VAL A 176 -36.16 18.59 -8.05
C VAL A 176 -37.23 17.66 -7.48
N LEU A 177 -38.47 18.15 -7.32
CA LEU A 177 -39.61 17.34 -6.85
C LEU A 177 -39.91 16.15 -7.78
N LYS A 178 -39.86 16.37 -9.08
CA LYS A 178 -40.03 15.31 -10.11
C LYS A 178 -38.88 14.29 -10.07
N MET A 179 -37.64 14.71 -9.86
CA MET A 179 -36.50 13.81 -9.77
C MET A 179 -36.60 12.93 -8.51
N ASN A 180 -36.94 13.50 -7.36
CA ASN A 180 -37.10 12.74 -6.12
C ASN A 180 -38.24 11.71 -6.21
N SER A 181 -39.37 12.04 -6.86
CA SER A 181 -40.47 11.09 -7.06
C SER A 181 -40.14 9.93 -8.01
N LEU A 182 -39.20 10.15 -8.96
CA LEU A 182 -38.67 9.09 -9.83
C LEU A 182 -37.71 8.16 -9.14
N GLU A 183 -36.88 8.66 -8.23
CA GLU A 183 -35.98 7.82 -7.42
C GLU A 183 -36.74 6.93 -6.42
N GLU A 184 -37.81 7.42 -5.81
CA GLU A 184 -38.67 6.61 -4.94
C GLU A 184 -39.40 5.48 -5.70
N SER A 185 -39.84 5.74 -6.93
CA SER A 185 -40.51 4.74 -7.77
C SER A 185 -39.58 3.65 -8.32
N THR A 186 -38.28 3.92 -8.43
CA THR A 186 -37.27 2.93 -8.86
C THR A 186 -36.72 2.08 -7.72
N GLY A 187 -36.82 2.54 -6.46
CA GLY A 187 -36.40 1.82 -5.26
C GLY A 187 -37.33 0.67 -4.87
N GLU A 188 -38.63 0.72 -5.22
CA GLU A 188 -39.61 -0.33 -4.88
C GLU A 188 -39.63 -1.53 -5.83
N SER A 189 -38.85 -1.53 -6.92
CA SER A 189 -38.87 -2.61 -7.93
C SER A 189 -37.76 -3.67 -7.77
N GLN A 190 -37.04 -3.71 -6.67
CA GLN A 190 -35.95 -4.71 -6.42
C GLN A 190 -36.14 -5.64 -5.23
N GLU A 191 -37.39 -5.78 -4.72
CA GLU A 191 -37.70 -6.88 -3.77
C GLU A 191 -38.74 -7.81 -4.41
N TYR A 192 -38.29 -8.73 -5.24
CA TYR A 192 -38.95 -10.01 -5.55
C TYR A 192 -37.93 -11.05 -6.00
#